data_01facf60c20d25db121bf8ee2ca198d1
#
_entry.id   01facf60c20d25db121bf8ee2ca198d1
#
_cell.length_a   1.000
_cell.length_b   1.000
_cell.length_c   1.000
_cell.angle_alpha   90.00
_cell.angle_beta   90.00
_cell.angle_gamma   90.00
#
_symmetry.space_group_name_H-M   'P 1'
#
loop_
_entity.id
_entity.type
_entity.pdbx_description
1 polymer ?
#
loop_
_entity_poly.entity_id
_entity_poly.type
_entity_poly.pdbx_seq_one_letter_code
_entity_poly.pdbx_strand_id
1 'polypeptide(L)'
;YGTGLLTARERAAASAQLEQMLAQEETSRDEFRRRLKKVERVVEWAHNGAMLAFGEVWAAWTHLLPDVIHIGDDIVRGSPMLLLGQVSRRLDDHLAGENPVRHAIFDKTFTTEVRALNPGLALGTLRVAPEEGGYARDELVALPETPADLKPAAGIVTRGEGNVVSHVQLLARALGIPNSVVAPEAYEAITPND
;
A
#
# COMPACT_ATOMS: atom_id res chain seq x y z
N TYR A 1 -14.99 15.46 -2.13
CA TYR A 1 -16.37 15.78 -2.52
C TYR A 1 -16.43 16.98 -3.45
N GLY A 2 -15.87 18.14 -3.04
CA GLY A 2 -15.88 19.34 -3.89
C GLY A 2 -15.15 19.21 -5.22
N THR A 3 -14.23 18.27 -5.32
CA THR A 3 -13.50 17.93 -6.58
C THR A 3 -14.22 16.89 -7.45
N GLY A 4 -15.35 16.35 -7.03
CA GLY A 4 -16.07 15.30 -7.73
C GLY A 4 -15.50 13.89 -7.56
N LEU A 5 -14.37 13.72 -6.87
CA LEU A 5 -13.73 12.42 -6.65
C LEU A 5 -14.51 11.50 -5.71
N LEU A 6 -15.40 12.03 -4.89
CA LEU A 6 -16.24 11.29 -3.95
C LEU A 6 -17.70 11.67 -4.13
N THR A 7 -18.57 10.69 -4.04
CA THR A 7 -20.00 10.93 -3.90
C THR A 7 -20.35 11.48 -2.51
N ALA A 8 -21.50 12.10 -2.37
CA ALA A 8 -22.00 12.58 -1.08
C ALA A 8 -22.14 11.45 -0.06
N ARG A 9 -22.52 10.25 -0.51
CA ARG A 9 -22.68 9.05 0.32
C ARG A 9 -21.33 8.55 0.86
N GLU A 10 -20.33 8.47 0.01
CA GLU A 10 -18.96 8.04 0.39
C GLU A 10 -18.35 9.01 1.40
N ARG A 11 -18.48 10.32 1.14
CA ARG A 11 -18.05 11.35 2.09
C ARG A 11 -18.75 11.20 3.43
N ALA A 12 -20.07 11.05 3.44
CA ALA A 12 -20.84 10.92 4.67
C ALA A 12 -20.42 9.64 5.45
N ALA A 13 -20.17 8.53 4.76
CA ALA A 13 -19.71 7.30 5.39
C ALA A 13 -18.33 7.45 6.05
N ALA A 14 -17.39 8.13 5.40
CA ALA A 14 -16.07 8.42 5.98
C ALA A 14 -16.16 9.39 7.16
N SER A 15 -16.92 10.47 7.03
CA SER A 15 -17.13 11.47 8.10
C SER A 15 -17.73 10.81 9.35
N ALA A 16 -18.74 9.96 9.19
CA ALA A 16 -19.35 9.25 10.31
C ALA A 16 -18.35 8.34 11.06
N GLN A 17 -17.40 7.72 10.37
CA GLN A 17 -16.35 6.94 11.04
C GLN A 17 -15.41 7.84 11.82
N LEU A 18 -14.99 8.98 11.26
CA LEU A 18 -14.11 9.95 11.94
C LEU A 18 -14.81 10.55 13.16
N GLU A 19 -16.06 10.96 13.04
CA GLU A 19 -16.86 11.48 14.15
C GLU A 19 -16.98 10.48 15.30
N GLN A 20 -17.22 9.20 14.99
CA GLN A 20 -17.26 8.13 15.98
C GLN A 20 -15.90 7.89 16.65
N MET A 21 -14.79 8.01 15.90
CA MET A 21 -13.44 7.91 16.47
C MET A 21 -13.14 9.07 17.42
N LEU A 22 -13.55 10.30 17.06
CA LEU A 22 -13.35 11.49 17.86
C LEU A 22 -14.24 11.56 19.10
N ALA A 23 -15.42 10.95 19.06
CA ALA A 23 -16.36 10.93 20.19
C ALA A 23 -15.99 9.91 21.28
N GLN A 24 -15.04 9.03 21.04
CA GLN A 24 -14.59 8.03 21.99
C GLN A 24 -13.32 8.51 22.70
N GLU A 25 -13.36 8.68 24.02
CA GLU A 25 -12.17 9.00 24.82
C GLU A 25 -11.20 7.82 24.91
N GLU A 26 -11.74 6.60 24.93
CA GLU A 26 -10.98 5.38 24.95
C GLU A 26 -11.51 4.38 23.93
N THR A 27 -10.62 3.74 23.19
CA THR A 27 -10.97 2.68 22.25
C THR A 27 -9.87 1.62 22.21
N SER A 28 -10.24 0.39 21.91
CA SER A 28 -9.23 -0.64 21.71
C SER A 28 -8.47 -0.36 20.40
N ARG A 29 -7.20 -0.76 20.37
CA ARG A 29 -6.32 -0.62 19.22
C ARG A 29 -6.89 -1.27 17.95
N ASP A 30 -7.47 -2.47 18.12
CA ASP A 30 -8.03 -3.20 16.98
C ASP A 30 -9.30 -2.52 16.44
N GLU A 31 -10.11 -1.92 17.32
CA GLU A 31 -11.27 -1.14 16.90
C GLU A 31 -10.84 0.13 16.19
N PHE A 32 -9.85 0.85 16.72
CA PHE A 32 -9.30 2.04 16.09
C PHE A 32 -8.75 1.72 14.69
N ARG A 33 -7.95 0.66 14.57
CA ARG A 33 -7.39 0.21 13.27
C ARG A 33 -8.50 -0.19 12.30
N ARG A 34 -9.53 -0.89 12.73
CA ARG A 34 -10.67 -1.24 11.88
C ARG A 34 -11.40 -0.01 11.34
N ARG A 35 -11.56 1.03 12.15
CA ARG A 35 -12.21 2.29 11.74
C ARG A 35 -11.31 3.09 10.80
N LEU A 36 -10.02 3.18 11.11
CA LEU A 36 -9.04 3.85 10.25
C LEU A 36 -9.03 3.23 8.85
N LYS A 37 -9.02 1.92 8.73
CA LYS A 37 -9.12 1.22 7.44
C LYS A 37 -10.40 1.53 6.66
N LYS A 38 -11.51 1.79 7.33
CA LYS A 38 -12.74 2.22 6.65
C LYS A 38 -12.60 3.64 6.08
N VAL A 39 -11.90 4.51 6.80
CA VAL A 39 -11.60 5.88 6.31
C VAL A 39 -10.63 5.83 5.13
N GLU A 40 -9.63 4.99 5.17
CA GLU A 40 -8.66 4.80 4.07
C GLU A 40 -9.30 4.39 2.74
N ARG A 41 -10.43 3.70 2.78
CA ARG A 41 -11.19 3.33 1.57
C ARG A 41 -11.63 4.51 0.72
N VAL A 42 -11.63 5.71 1.27
CA VAL A 42 -11.92 6.94 0.53
C VAL A 42 -10.96 7.14 -0.64
N VAL A 43 -9.69 6.77 -0.47
CA VAL A 43 -8.67 6.86 -1.52
C VAL A 43 -8.99 5.89 -2.66
N GLU A 44 -9.35 4.66 -2.30
CA GLU A 44 -9.77 3.63 -3.27
C GLU A 44 -11.05 4.04 -4.01
N TRP A 45 -12.04 4.59 -3.31
CA TRP A 45 -13.26 5.08 -3.94
C TRP A 45 -13.00 6.22 -4.91
N ALA A 46 -12.10 7.15 -4.54
CA ALA A 46 -11.74 8.26 -5.43
C ALA A 46 -11.07 7.76 -6.72
N HIS A 47 -10.13 6.81 -6.60
CA HIS A 47 -9.49 6.18 -7.76
C HIS A 47 -10.50 5.44 -8.63
N ASN A 48 -11.30 4.57 -8.04
CA ASN A 48 -12.31 3.78 -8.77
C ASN A 48 -13.37 4.67 -9.43
N GLY A 49 -13.77 5.75 -8.78
CA GLY A 49 -14.68 6.75 -9.36
C GLY A 49 -14.11 7.43 -10.59
N ALA A 50 -12.83 7.80 -10.55
CA ALA A 50 -12.13 8.38 -11.69
C ALA A 50 -11.99 7.35 -12.84
N MET A 51 -11.61 6.12 -12.51
CA MET A 51 -11.50 5.03 -13.50
C MET A 51 -12.85 4.68 -14.13
N LEU A 52 -13.92 4.66 -13.35
CA LEU A 52 -15.26 4.41 -13.87
C LEU A 52 -15.73 5.51 -14.83
N ALA A 53 -15.40 6.78 -14.51
CA ALA A 53 -15.82 7.92 -15.30
C ALA A 53 -15.00 8.10 -16.59
N PHE A 54 -13.69 7.81 -16.56
CA PHE A 54 -12.76 8.20 -17.61
C PHE A 54 -11.89 7.06 -18.13
N GLY A 55 -11.93 5.86 -17.53
CA GLY A 55 -11.02 4.76 -17.86
C GLY A 55 -11.04 4.35 -19.34
N GLU A 56 -12.21 4.31 -19.96
CA GLU A 56 -12.31 3.99 -21.40
C GLU A 56 -11.65 5.06 -22.28
N VAL A 57 -11.81 6.32 -21.91
CA VAL A 57 -11.19 7.44 -22.63
C VAL A 57 -9.68 7.39 -22.48
N TRP A 58 -9.18 7.16 -21.25
CA TRP A 58 -7.76 7.03 -21.00
C TRP A 58 -7.15 5.83 -21.72
N ALA A 59 -7.84 4.68 -21.72
CA ALA A 59 -7.39 3.50 -22.45
C ALA A 59 -7.25 3.77 -23.96
N ALA A 60 -8.15 4.54 -24.55
CA ALA A 60 -8.04 4.93 -25.95
C ALA A 60 -6.85 5.87 -26.22
N TRP A 61 -6.53 6.77 -25.27
CA TRP A 61 -5.43 7.72 -25.40
C TRP A 61 -4.05 7.10 -25.14
N THR A 62 -3.95 5.97 -24.43
CA THR A 62 -2.66 5.30 -24.16
C THR A 62 -1.93 4.87 -25.43
N HIS A 63 -2.62 4.68 -26.54
CA HIS A 63 -2.00 4.40 -27.83
C HIS A 63 -1.20 5.59 -28.38
N LEU A 64 -1.56 6.81 -28.01
CA LEU A 64 -0.90 8.05 -28.45
C LEU A 64 0.05 8.59 -27.37
N LEU A 65 -0.32 8.45 -26.11
CA LEU A 65 0.39 8.95 -24.96
C LEU A 65 0.40 7.85 -23.88
N PRO A 66 1.43 7.01 -23.82
CA PRO A 66 1.51 5.88 -22.86
C PRO A 66 1.32 6.30 -21.39
N ASP A 67 1.80 7.48 -21.00
CA ASP A 67 1.73 8.00 -19.63
C ASP A 67 0.30 8.27 -19.14
N VAL A 68 -0.68 8.32 -20.04
CA VAL A 68 -2.11 8.50 -19.72
C VAL A 68 -2.61 7.38 -18.79
N ILE A 69 -1.99 6.21 -18.78
CA ILE A 69 -2.35 5.11 -17.89
C ILE A 69 -2.24 5.50 -16.41
N HIS A 70 -1.40 6.46 -16.07
CA HIS A 70 -1.16 6.92 -14.70
C HIS A 70 -2.07 8.07 -14.25
N ILE A 71 -2.88 8.64 -15.14
CA ILE A 71 -3.72 9.83 -14.83
C ILE A 71 -4.63 9.59 -13.63
N GLY A 72 -5.22 8.40 -13.49
CA GLY A 72 -6.10 8.07 -12.35
C GLY A 72 -5.37 8.22 -11.01
N ASP A 73 -4.15 7.72 -10.93
CA ASP A 73 -3.30 7.84 -9.75
C ASP A 73 -2.85 9.28 -9.52
N ASP A 74 -2.51 10.00 -10.57
CA ASP A 74 -2.06 11.40 -10.49
C ASP A 74 -3.18 12.33 -10.00
N ILE A 75 -4.41 12.09 -10.42
CA ILE A 75 -5.59 12.81 -9.90
C ILE A 75 -5.73 12.60 -8.39
N VAL A 76 -5.58 11.36 -7.92
CA VAL A 76 -5.65 11.05 -6.48
C VAL A 76 -4.49 11.69 -5.73
N ARG A 77 -3.26 11.59 -6.26
CA ARG A 77 -2.05 12.22 -5.67
C ARG A 77 -2.11 13.73 -5.66
N GLY A 78 -2.68 14.36 -6.67
CA GLY A 78 -2.88 15.81 -6.76
C GLY A 78 -4.04 16.33 -5.89
N SER A 79 -4.74 15.45 -5.18
CA SER A 79 -5.91 15.77 -4.37
C SER A 79 -5.61 15.70 -2.85
N PRO A 80 -6.52 16.18 -1.99
CA PRO A 80 -6.40 16.02 -0.54
C PRO A 80 -6.32 14.55 -0.07
N MET A 81 -6.60 13.58 -0.93
CA MET A 81 -6.49 12.14 -0.62
C MET A 81 -5.04 11.74 -0.29
N LEU A 82 -4.05 12.42 -0.89
CA LEU A 82 -2.64 12.19 -0.55
C LEU A 82 -2.36 12.50 0.92
N LEU A 83 -2.88 13.64 1.43
CA LEU A 83 -2.74 14.01 2.84
C LEU A 83 -3.44 13.00 3.76
N LEU A 84 -4.64 12.56 3.40
CA LEU A 84 -5.34 11.52 4.16
C LEU A 84 -4.51 10.24 4.26
N GLY A 85 -3.94 9.78 3.15
CA GLY A 85 -3.06 8.62 3.12
C GLY A 85 -1.83 8.78 4.02
N GLN A 86 -1.21 9.97 4.01
CA GLN A 86 -0.05 10.26 4.87
C GLN A 86 -0.40 10.28 6.36
N VAL A 87 -1.55 10.87 6.72
CA VAL A 87 -2.02 10.91 8.12
C VAL A 87 -2.38 9.50 8.60
N SER A 88 -3.13 8.75 7.81
CA SER A 88 -3.49 7.36 8.13
C SER A 88 -2.25 6.50 8.35
N ARG A 89 -1.24 6.66 7.52
CA ARG A 89 0.03 5.97 7.66
C ARG A 89 0.71 6.28 9.00
N ARG A 90 0.83 7.57 9.36
CA ARG A 90 1.42 7.96 10.64
C ARG A 90 0.67 7.38 11.85
N LEU A 91 -0.66 7.28 11.74
CA LEU A 91 -1.47 6.65 12.78
C LEU A 91 -1.23 5.14 12.86
N ASP A 92 -1.13 4.45 11.72
CA ASP A 92 -0.78 3.02 11.69
C ASP A 92 0.62 2.76 12.23
N ASP A 93 1.60 3.59 11.87
CA ASP A 93 2.98 3.51 12.38
C ASP A 93 3.01 3.69 13.92
N HIS A 94 2.26 4.68 14.43
CA HIS A 94 2.13 4.89 15.88
C HIS A 94 1.52 3.66 16.58
N LEU A 95 0.46 3.11 16.02
CA LEU A 95 -0.18 1.89 16.53
C LEU A 95 0.73 0.66 16.46
N ALA A 96 1.61 0.59 15.46
CA ALA A 96 2.60 -0.49 15.33
C ALA A 96 3.71 -0.38 16.37
N GLY A 97 4.22 0.84 16.62
CA GLY A 97 5.31 1.11 17.55
C GLY A 97 4.99 0.75 19.01
N GLU A 98 3.71 0.80 19.42
CA GLU A 98 3.28 0.43 20.77
C GLU A 98 3.36 -1.08 21.08
N ASN A 99 3.44 -1.93 20.03
CA ASN A 99 3.65 -3.38 20.16
C ASN A 99 4.48 -3.86 18.97
N PRO A 100 5.79 -3.83 19.06
CA PRO A 100 6.65 -4.32 18.00
C PRO A 100 6.33 -5.79 17.72
N VAL A 101 5.99 -6.08 16.48
CA VAL A 101 5.74 -7.46 16.03
C VAL A 101 7.08 -8.19 16.02
N ARG A 102 7.16 -9.27 16.80
CA ARG A 102 8.30 -10.15 16.71
C ARG A 102 8.22 -10.94 15.41
N HIS A 103 9.20 -10.80 14.55
CA HIS A 103 9.30 -11.57 13.30
C HIS A 103 10.68 -12.20 13.19
N ALA A 104 10.77 -13.31 12.47
CA ALA A 104 12.01 -13.99 12.21
C ALA A 104 12.32 -13.98 10.72
N ILE A 105 13.58 -13.73 10.39
CA ILE A 105 14.16 -13.88 9.05
C ILE A 105 15.34 -14.83 9.20
N PHE A 106 15.24 -15.98 8.58
CA PHE A 106 16.13 -17.11 8.80
C PHE A 106 16.20 -17.49 10.30
N ASP A 107 17.38 -17.46 10.89
CA ASP A 107 17.66 -17.76 12.31
C ASP A 107 17.65 -16.52 13.22
N LYS A 108 17.48 -15.32 12.62
CA LYS A 108 17.49 -14.05 13.37
C LYS A 108 16.07 -13.58 13.68
N THR A 109 15.87 -13.18 14.94
CA THR A 109 14.59 -12.59 15.40
C THR A 109 14.74 -11.08 15.53
N PHE A 110 13.80 -10.36 14.95
CA PHE A 110 13.71 -8.90 14.99
C PHE A 110 12.47 -8.48 15.79
N THR A 111 12.60 -7.40 16.54
CA THR A 111 11.49 -6.70 17.22
C THR A 111 11.22 -5.34 16.61
N THR A 112 11.61 -5.17 15.36
CA THR A 112 11.44 -3.96 14.56
C THR A 112 10.11 -3.98 13.83
N GLU A 113 9.73 -2.83 13.28
CA GLU A 113 8.48 -2.69 12.53
C GLU A 113 8.51 -3.57 11.27
N VAL A 114 7.52 -4.44 11.16
CA VAL A 114 7.12 -5.09 9.91
C VAL A 114 5.71 -4.65 9.59
N ARG A 115 5.52 -4.12 8.43
CA ARG A 115 4.20 -3.72 7.97
C ARG A 115 3.78 -4.56 6.78
N ALA A 116 2.72 -5.35 6.97
CA ALA A 116 2.08 -6.04 5.88
C ALA A 116 1.22 -5.04 5.09
N LEU A 117 1.61 -4.76 3.85
CA LEU A 117 0.83 -3.95 2.92
C LEU A 117 -0.27 -4.77 2.27
N ASN A 118 0.02 -6.03 1.96
CA ASN A 118 -0.93 -7.03 1.54
C ASN A 118 -0.63 -8.35 2.27
N PRO A 119 -1.37 -8.68 3.34
CA PRO A 119 -1.13 -9.91 4.11
C PRO A 119 -1.40 -11.14 3.27
N GLY A 120 -0.58 -12.17 3.44
CA GLY A 120 -0.76 -13.44 2.74
C GLY A 120 0.36 -14.43 3.02
N LEU A 121 0.30 -15.55 2.35
CA LEU A 121 1.32 -16.59 2.33
C LEU A 121 1.89 -16.71 0.92
N ALA A 122 3.20 -16.77 0.82
CA ALA A 122 3.89 -16.98 -0.44
C ALA A 122 4.97 -18.06 -0.28
N LEU A 123 5.17 -18.82 -1.32
CA LEU A 123 6.24 -19.82 -1.42
C LEU A 123 6.96 -19.62 -2.74
N GLY A 124 8.29 -19.57 -2.70
CA GLY A 124 9.11 -19.39 -3.91
C GLY A 124 10.58 -19.27 -3.59
N THR A 125 11.39 -19.15 -4.63
CA THR A 125 12.83 -18.90 -4.51
C THR A 125 13.08 -17.44 -4.19
N LEU A 126 13.91 -17.15 -3.21
CA LEU A 126 14.24 -15.75 -2.83
C LEU A 126 15.19 -15.15 -3.88
N ARG A 127 14.81 -13.98 -4.39
CA ARG A 127 15.63 -13.09 -5.23
C ARG A 127 15.86 -11.78 -4.52
N VAL A 128 17.11 -11.41 -4.37
CA VAL A 128 17.50 -10.17 -3.69
C VAL A 128 17.92 -9.14 -4.72
N ALA A 129 17.34 -7.94 -4.63
CA ALA A 129 17.63 -6.77 -5.46
C ALA A 129 17.85 -7.12 -6.97
N PRO A 130 16.95 -7.87 -7.61
CA PRO A 130 17.08 -8.15 -9.03
C PRO A 130 17.05 -6.84 -9.83
N GLU A 131 17.75 -6.81 -10.96
CA GLU A 131 17.59 -5.72 -11.92
C GLU A 131 16.11 -5.57 -12.32
N GLU A 132 15.71 -4.38 -12.75
CA GLU A 132 14.32 -4.05 -13.05
C GLU A 132 13.65 -5.14 -13.89
N GLY A 133 12.67 -5.83 -13.29
CA GLY A 133 11.91 -6.89 -13.94
C GLY A 133 12.64 -8.22 -14.15
N GLY A 134 13.82 -8.42 -13.56
CA GLY A 134 14.61 -9.66 -13.65
C GLY A 134 14.17 -10.77 -12.70
N TYR A 135 12.84 -10.95 -12.44
CA TYR A 135 12.30 -11.99 -11.59
C TYR A 135 11.07 -12.66 -12.20
N ALA A 136 10.78 -13.87 -11.74
CA ALA A 136 9.69 -14.71 -12.22
C ALA A 136 8.52 -14.77 -11.23
N ARG A 137 7.37 -15.31 -11.69
CA ARG A 137 6.13 -15.40 -10.89
C ARG A 137 6.23 -16.27 -9.65
N ASP A 138 7.13 -17.21 -9.63
CA ASP A 138 7.37 -18.16 -8.54
C ASP A 138 8.52 -17.72 -7.62
N GLU A 139 8.96 -16.48 -7.75
CA GLU A 139 10.03 -15.94 -6.92
C GLU A 139 9.50 -14.99 -5.84
N LEU A 140 10.10 -15.07 -4.65
CA LEU A 140 9.97 -14.10 -3.57
C LEU A 140 11.01 -13.00 -3.79
N VAL A 141 10.58 -11.75 -3.92
CA VAL A 141 11.46 -10.68 -4.34
C VAL A 141 11.71 -9.73 -3.17
N ALA A 142 12.98 -9.57 -2.81
CA ALA A 142 13.42 -8.55 -1.86
C ALA A 142 13.95 -7.33 -2.60
N LEU A 143 13.29 -6.18 -2.45
CA LEU A 143 13.60 -4.95 -3.17
C LEU A 143 13.98 -3.83 -2.20
N PRO A 144 14.98 -2.97 -2.52
CA PRO A 144 15.33 -1.83 -1.69
C PRO A 144 14.17 -0.83 -1.58
N GLU A 145 13.40 -0.67 -2.65
CA GLU A 145 12.21 0.18 -2.72
C GLU A 145 11.15 -0.47 -3.61
N THR A 146 9.90 -0.03 -3.47
CA THR A 146 8.83 -0.50 -4.35
C THR A 146 9.04 0.05 -5.76
N PRO A 147 9.20 -0.79 -6.79
CA PRO A 147 9.44 -0.33 -8.15
C PRO A 147 8.23 0.42 -8.73
N ALA A 148 8.45 1.24 -9.74
CA ALA A 148 7.39 1.94 -10.44
C ALA A 148 6.48 0.98 -11.24
N ASP A 149 7.07 -0.08 -11.79
CA ASP A 149 6.38 -1.14 -12.51
C ASP A 149 6.60 -2.48 -11.81
N LEU A 150 5.50 -3.12 -11.43
CA LEU A 150 5.51 -4.39 -10.72
C LEU A 150 5.17 -5.54 -11.68
N LYS A 151 6.10 -6.44 -11.87
CA LYS A 151 5.82 -7.74 -12.50
C LYS A 151 5.22 -8.71 -11.48
N PRO A 152 4.40 -9.68 -11.93
CA PRO A 152 3.90 -10.72 -11.06
C PRO A 152 5.05 -11.49 -10.38
N ALA A 153 4.97 -11.62 -9.05
CA ALA A 153 5.89 -12.35 -8.20
C ALA A 153 5.08 -13.21 -7.21
N ALA A 154 5.71 -14.20 -6.58
CA ALA A 154 5.07 -14.99 -5.53
C ALA A 154 4.83 -14.14 -4.28
N GLY A 155 5.76 -13.28 -3.93
CA GLY A 155 5.65 -12.35 -2.80
C GLY A 155 6.73 -11.28 -2.85
N ILE A 156 6.52 -10.18 -2.15
CA ILE A 156 7.40 -9.02 -2.16
C ILE A 156 7.74 -8.59 -0.75
N VAL A 157 9.02 -8.32 -0.52
CA VAL A 157 9.54 -7.68 0.69
C VAL A 157 10.30 -6.44 0.28
N THR A 158 10.01 -5.29 0.89
CA THR A 158 10.73 -4.03 0.61
C THR A 158 11.35 -3.44 1.87
N ARG A 159 12.50 -2.81 1.74
CA ARG A 159 13.15 -2.04 2.82
C ARG A 159 12.44 -0.72 3.09
N GLY A 160 11.91 -0.10 2.07
CA GLY A 160 11.22 1.18 2.13
C GLY A 160 9.81 1.09 1.59
N GLU A 161 8.94 1.92 2.11
CA GLU A 161 7.64 2.15 1.52
C GLU A 161 7.78 3.13 0.37
N GLY A 162 7.42 2.67 -0.82
CA GLY A 162 6.97 3.57 -1.87
C GLY A 162 5.71 4.31 -1.39
N ASN A 163 5.28 5.32 -2.15
CA ASN A 163 4.06 6.08 -1.84
C ASN A 163 2.89 5.12 -1.55
N VAL A 164 2.17 5.33 -0.43
CA VAL A 164 1.04 4.50 0.05
C VAL A 164 -0.07 4.33 -1.02
N VAL A 165 -0.13 5.25 -1.96
CA VAL A 165 -1.05 5.26 -3.12
C VAL A 165 -0.31 4.82 -4.39
N SER A 166 0.80 4.09 -4.28
CA SER A 166 1.50 3.65 -5.47
C SER A 166 0.64 2.66 -6.24
N HIS A 167 0.60 2.82 -7.55
CA HIS A 167 0.00 1.88 -8.49
C HIS A 167 0.42 0.43 -8.20
N VAL A 168 1.64 0.24 -7.77
CA VAL A 168 2.22 -1.05 -7.39
C VAL A 168 1.51 -1.70 -6.20
N GLN A 169 1.12 -0.95 -5.19
CA GLN A 169 0.39 -1.52 -4.03
C GLN A 169 -1.03 -1.94 -4.42
N LEU A 170 -1.70 -1.15 -5.25
CA LEU A 170 -3.00 -1.50 -5.81
C LEU A 170 -2.89 -2.73 -6.70
N LEU A 171 -1.86 -2.82 -7.53
CA LEU A 171 -1.60 -3.96 -8.39
C LEU A 171 -1.27 -5.22 -7.59
N ALA A 172 -0.41 -5.12 -6.57
CA ALA A 172 -0.09 -6.25 -5.68
C ALA A 172 -1.36 -6.80 -5.00
N ARG A 173 -2.25 -5.92 -4.53
CA ARG A 173 -3.55 -6.32 -3.97
C ARG A 173 -4.44 -6.98 -5.01
N ALA A 174 -4.57 -6.38 -6.20
CA ALA A 174 -5.39 -6.91 -7.29
C ALA A 174 -4.92 -8.30 -7.75
N LEU A 175 -3.61 -8.52 -7.76
CA LEU A 175 -3.00 -9.79 -8.12
C LEU A 175 -2.90 -10.78 -6.95
N GLY A 176 -3.30 -10.38 -5.73
CA GLY A 176 -3.19 -11.23 -4.54
C GLY A 176 -1.76 -11.51 -4.09
N ILE A 177 -0.80 -10.68 -4.47
CA ILE A 177 0.62 -10.86 -4.14
C ILE A 177 0.86 -10.39 -2.70
N PRO A 178 1.31 -11.26 -1.78
CA PRO A 178 1.72 -10.86 -0.45
C PRO A 178 2.85 -9.84 -0.51
N ASN A 179 2.70 -8.73 0.23
CA ASN A 179 3.67 -7.65 0.23
C ASN A 179 3.90 -7.12 1.65
N SER A 180 5.16 -6.99 2.06
CA SER A 180 5.55 -6.49 3.37
C SER A 180 6.71 -5.51 3.27
N VAL A 181 6.65 -4.48 4.09
CA VAL A 181 7.79 -3.59 4.36
C VAL A 181 8.47 -4.06 5.64
N VAL A 182 9.78 -4.13 5.62
CA VAL A 182 10.60 -4.49 6.77
C VAL A 182 11.57 -3.36 7.09
N ALA A 183 12.00 -3.29 8.36
CA ALA A 183 13.02 -2.34 8.77
C ALA A 183 14.37 -2.60 8.04
N PRO A 184 15.23 -1.58 7.88
CA PRO A 184 16.50 -1.73 7.18
C PRO A 184 17.35 -2.90 7.69
N GLU A 185 17.44 -3.09 8.99
CA GLU A 185 18.22 -4.16 9.63
C GLU A 185 17.69 -5.55 9.29
N ALA A 186 16.37 -5.67 9.17
CA ALA A 186 15.71 -6.90 8.79
C ALA A 186 15.88 -7.18 7.28
N TYR A 187 15.88 -6.13 6.47
CA TYR A 187 16.16 -6.24 5.03
C TYR A 187 17.61 -6.68 4.78
N GLU A 188 18.57 -6.09 5.49
CA GLU A 188 19.99 -6.47 5.40
C GLU A 188 20.25 -7.93 5.81
N ALA A 189 19.42 -8.48 6.71
CA ALA A 189 19.49 -9.89 7.06
C ALA A 189 18.99 -10.83 5.94
N ILE A 190 18.21 -10.32 4.99
CA ILE A 190 17.78 -11.07 3.79
C ILE A 190 18.87 -11.05 2.72
N THR A 191 19.63 -9.97 2.64
CA THR A 191 20.73 -9.83 1.69
C THR A 191 21.95 -10.60 2.21
N PRO A 192 22.50 -11.56 1.48
CA PRO A 192 23.78 -12.16 1.87
C PRO A 192 24.84 -11.05 1.92
N ASN A 193 25.54 -10.94 3.03
CA ASN A 193 26.77 -10.16 3.05
C ASN A 193 27.78 -10.89 2.18
N ASP A 194 28.22 -10.24 1.10
CA ASP A 194 29.40 -10.66 0.32
C ASP A 194 30.67 -10.62 1.20
#